data_b18d26a12a9fac33288964805182e7b7
#
_entry.id   b18d26a12a9fac33288964805182e7b7
#
_cell.length_a   1.000
_cell.length_b   1.000
_cell.length_c   1.000
_cell.angle_alpha   90.00
_cell.angle_beta   90.00
_cell.angle_gamma   90.00
#
_symmetry.space_group_name_H-M   'P 1'
#
loop_
_entity.id
_entity.type
_entity.pdbx_description
1 polymer ?
#
loop_
_entity_poly.entity_id
_entity_poly.type
_entity_poly.pdbx_seq_one_letter_code
_entity_poly.pdbx_strand_id
1 'polypeptide(L)'
;MSCRLRRAVLATTAMLATAILTSTLATTAPAAMAQPDERAVPDQFAGQTIDWRPCFPDGPPAGLPPGSSKLECGSFTAPRDWADPGGATITIAVSRLRTSGSAAQGALFTNPGGPGGAGRFVPLLFLLADRQRVLQSQDIYGIDVRGTGGSTNTSCDGGATTGFTLDPRDRSRGNTDLILDSAELVGRFCQNATGDFGPFVRTDETVRDLDLLRHLIGQEKINWLGYSGGTWMGAYYATYFPQRVGRFVLDANVGFTDPWQSAVDLQPLGFQRRYEQDFLPWAATYDSALRLGSTPEQVNKTYEDLRAALAAEPLDLGMGVALYAVDLDYLVAGAMYSKLAFQPLAELVGFLREGVANRGDPAERSPVAAQAREQVQQLRAARAHSGGIQPLAPDSLNGTLLHIVCNDTPTPGDRESLLADSQQQGQAYPLIGWGTLSNPCISWQRPDVTLKTPNGEGVPPVLMVQNERDPATPIEGALRARDGFAGARLLTVTDEGDHTTYASRTPNDCVNDAVEDYLVDGVVPARDSSCPGVPIPPPAPPSILPLSAGGVAGTPQQLIAALTRLADGG
;
A
#
# COMPACT_ATOMS: atom_id res chain seq x y z
N MET A 1 56.44 24.12 -38.81
CA MET A 1 57.84 23.69 -38.88
C MET A 1 57.88 22.22 -38.59
N SER A 2 58.07 21.48 -39.63
CA SER A 2 59.04 20.44 -40.01
C SER A 2 59.15 19.29 -39.00
N CYS A 3 59.21 18.03 -39.35
CA CYS A 3 59.46 17.31 -40.61
C CYS A 3 59.50 15.81 -40.25
N ARG A 4 58.86 14.99 -41.03
CA ARG A 4 59.25 13.69 -41.58
C ARG A 4 60.26 12.81 -40.79
N LEU A 5 60.06 11.47 -40.73
CA LEU A 5 60.60 10.52 -41.71
C LEU A 5 60.10 9.07 -41.48
N ARG A 6 59.79 8.46 -42.60
CA ARG A 6 59.51 7.02 -42.86
C ARG A 6 60.77 6.17 -42.64
N ARG A 7 60.59 4.86 -42.32
CA ARG A 7 61.36 3.78 -42.99
C ARG A 7 60.60 2.47 -42.93
N ALA A 8 60.34 1.96 -44.13
CA ALA A 8 59.95 0.58 -44.42
C ALA A 8 61.19 -0.29 -44.54
N VAL A 9 61.14 -1.55 -44.12
CA VAL A 9 62.05 -2.61 -44.54
C VAL A 9 61.27 -3.86 -44.83
N LEU A 10 61.32 -4.31 -46.13
CA LEU A 10 60.98 -5.64 -46.63
C LEU A 10 62.11 -6.63 -46.27
N ALA A 11 61.75 -7.91 -45.98
CA ALA A 11 62.53 -9.09 -46.34
C ALA A 11 61.65 -10.35 -46.15
N THR A 12 61.22 -10.93 -47.21
CA THR A 12 61.48 -12.21 -47.88
C THR A 12 61.34 -13.52 -47.09
N THR A 13 60.37 -14.25 -47.53
CA THR A 13 60.07 -15.70 -47.65
C THR A 13 61.17 -16.73 -47.27
N ALA A 14 60.71 -17.75 -46.51
CA ALA A 14 61.19 -19.15 -46.66
C ALA A 14 60.04 -20.10 -46.25
N MET A 15 59.56 -20.91 -47.21
CA MET A 15 58.65 -22.04 -47.01
C MET A 15 59.43 -23.20 -46.36
N LEU A 16 58.92 -23.77 -45.28
CA LEU A 16 59.21 -25.15 -44.86
C LEU A 16 57.84 -25.84 -44.58
N ALA A 17 57.54 -26.81 -45.42
CA ALA A 17 56.39 -27.69 -45.22
C ALA A 17 56.75 -28.73 -44.15
N THR A 18 56.00 -28.71 -43.03
CA THR A 18 56.02 -29.79 -42.07
C THR A 18 54.61 -30.31 -41.91
N ALA A 19 54.36 -31.53 -42.36
CA ALA A 19 53.11 -32.25 -42.18
C ALA A 19 52.94 -32.62 -40.69
N ILE A 20 51.98 -32.02 -40.03
CA ILE A 20 51.55 -32.41 -38.71
C ILE A 20 50.22 -33.19 -38.82
N LEU A 21 50.26 -34.50 -38.49
CA LEU A 21 49.08 -35.30 -38.24
C LEU A 21 48.30 -34.67 -37.09
N THR A 22 47.13 -34.10 -37.37
CA THR A 22 46.19 -33.68 -36.34
C THR A 22 45.30 -34.84 -35.97
N SER A 23 45.60 -35.53 -34.86
CA SER A 23 44.63 -36.40 -34.20
C SER A 23 43.57 -35.50 -33.52
N THR A 24 42.36 -35.52 -34.09
CA THR A 24 41.18 -34.86 -33.46
C THR A 24 40.77 -35.66 -32.23
N LEU A 25 41.20 -35.24 -31.06
CA LEU A 25 40.55 -35.59 -29.79
C LEU A 25 39.21 -34.83 -29.77
N ALA A 26 38.11 -35.55 -29.98
CA ALA A 26 36.77 -35.05 -29.71
C ALA A 26 36.64 -34.86 -28.17
N THR A 27 36.89 -33.67 -27.68
CA THR A 27 36.50 -33.28 -26.32
C THR A 27 34.97 -33.16 -26.32
N THR A 28 34.27 -34.17 -25.77
CA THR A 28 32.89 -34.03 -25.38
C THR A 28 32.85 -32.94 -24.31
N ALA A 29 32.34 -31.75 -24.68
CA ALA A 29 32.00 -30.73 -23.71
C ALA A 29 31.02 -31.33 -22.70
N PRO A 30 31.21 -31.17 -21.38
CA PRO A 30 30.20 -31.59 -20.43
C PRO A 30 28.90 -30.86 -20.81
N ALA A 31 27.79 -31.64 -20.92
CA ALA A 31 26.47 -31.06 -21.10
C ALA A 31 26.29 -30.03 -19.99
N ALA A 32 26.13 -28.76 -20.36
CA ALA A 32 25.75 -27.72 -19.41
C ALA A 32 24.48 -28.23 -18.72
N MET A 33 24.57 -28.53 -17.43
CA MET A 33 23.39 -28.82 -16.64
C MET A 33 22.50 -27.59 -16.79
N ALA A 34 21.32 -27.78 -17.37
CA ALA A 34 20.33 -26.74 -17.45
C ALA A 34 20.13 -26.20 -16.01
N GLN A 35 20.40 -24.92 -15.81
CA GLN A 35 20.06 -24.30 -14.53
C GLN A 35 18.57 -24.55 -14.28
N PRO A 36 18.18 -24.97 -13.06
CA PRO A 36 16.78 -25.14 -12.74
C PRO A 36 16.05 -23.84 -13.14
N ASP A 37 14.90 -23.98 -13.83
CA ASP A 37 14.07 -22.81 -14.11
C ASP A 37 13.66 -22.20 -12.78
N GLU A 38 14.24 -21.07 -12.41
CA GLU A 38 13.93 -20.33 -11.16
C GLU A 38 12.42 -20.03 -11.00
N ARG A 39 11.63 -20.27 -12.06
CA ARG A 39 10.18 -20.08 -12.12
C ARG A 39 9.39 -21.36 -11.92
N ALA A 40 10.03 -22.54 -11.86
CA ALA A 40 9.35 -23.80 -11.65
C ALA A 40 8.90 -23.90 -10.18
N VAL A 41 7.63 -24.26 -9.97
CA VAL A 41 7.15 -24.62 -8.63
C VAL A 41 7.81 -25.91 -8.21
N PRO A 42 8.51 -25.97 -7.05
CA PRO A 42 9.15 -27.20 -6.58
C PRO A 42 8.11 -28.32 -6.35
N ASP A 43 8.43 -29.55 -6.75
CA ASP A 43 7.51 -30.70 -6.69
C ASP A 43 6.85 -30.90 -5.34
N GLN A 44 7.57 -30.64 -4.25
CA GLN A 44 7.05 -30.77 -2.88
C GLN A 44 5.90 -29.82 -2.56
N PHE A 45 5.76 -28.71 -3.28
CA PHE A 45 4.67 -27.74 -3.12
C PHE A 45 3.62 -27.86 -4.23
N ALA A 46 3.99 -28.36 -5.40
CA ALA A 46 3.15 -28.43 -6.59
C ALA A 46 1.93 -29.36 -6.43
N GLY A 47 2.04 -30.41 -5.60
CA GLY A 47 0.99 -31.40 -5.39
C GLY A 47 -0.01 -31.09 -4.29
N GLN A 48 0.06 -29.91 -3.65
CA GLN A 48 -0.85 -29.52 -2.58
C GLN A 48 -2.28 -29.34 -3.10
N THR A 49 -3.24 -29.63 -2.24
CA THR A 49 -4.66 -29.30 -2.46
C THR A 49 -5.11 -28.32 -1.39
N ILE A 50 -5.76 -27.23 -1.79
CA ILE A 50 -6.34 -26.27 -0.86
C ILE A 50 -7.70 -26.82 -0.40
N ASP A 51 -7.86 -27.00 0.92
CA ASP A 51 -9.13 -27.42 1.53
C ASP A 51 -10.04 -26.18 1.69
N TRP A 52 -10.93 -25.99 0.72
CA TRP A 52 -11.84 -24.85 0.69
C TRP A 52 -13.06 -25.11 1.58
N ARG A 53 -13.30 -24.21 2.54
CA ARG A 53 -14.42 -24.26 3.49
C ARG A 53 -15.10 -22.88 3.54
N PRO A 54 -16.40 -22.81 3.93
CA PRO A 54 -17.02 -21.51 4.17
C PRO A 54 -16.18 -20.66 5.14
N CYS A 55 -15.90 -19.39 4.79
CA CYS A 55 -15.21 -18.48 5.72
C CYS A 55 -16.07 -18.22 6.97
N PHE A 56 -17.37 -18.33 6.83
CA PHE A 56 -18.36 -18.09 7.90
C PHE A 56 -19.22 -19.34 8.10
N PRO A 57 -18.74 -20.37 8.81
CA PRO A 57 -19.49 -21.62 8.98
C PRO A 57 -20.82 -21.45 9.71
N ASP A 58 -20.89 -20.48 10.64
CA ASP A 58 -22.10 -20.14 11.42
C ASP A 58 -22.91 -19.00 10.79
N GLY A 59 -22.58 -18.61 9.56
CA GLY A 59 -23.14 -17.46 8.83
C GLY A 59 -22.29 -16.19 9.00
N PRO A 60 -22.36 -15.27 8.02
CA PRO A 60 -21.60 -14.04 8.06
C PRO A 60 -22.07 -13.12 9.19
N PRO A 61 -21.17 -12.39 9.86
CA PRO A 61 -21.50 -11.35 10.83
C PRO A 61 -22.48 -10.31 10.25
N ALA A 62 -23.26 -9.67 11.11
CA ALA A 62 -24.15 -8.58 10.71
C ALA A 62 -23.34 -7.42 10.14
N GLY A 63 -23.86 -6.81 9.06
CA GLY A 63 -23.17 -5.69 8.39
C GLY A 63 -22.34 -6.08 7.17
N LEU A 64 -22.03 -7.37 6.97
CA LEU A 64 -21.41 -7.80 5.72
C LEU A 64 -22.42 -7.76 4.55
N PRO A 65 -21.95 -7.53 3.31
CA PRO A 65 -22.82 -7.45 2.15
C PRO A 65 -23.57 -8.78 1.88
N PRO A 66 -24.77 -8.74 1.29
CA PRO A 66 -25.46 -9.94 0.85
C PRO A 66 -24.59 -10.80 -0.05
N GLY A 67 -24.61 -12.12 0.14
CA GLY A 67 -23.76 -13.06 -0.61
C GLY A 67 -22.42 -13.39 0.05
N SER A 68 -22.05 -12.74 1.16
CA SER A 68 -20.81 -13.02 1.90
C SER A 68 -20.70 -14.47 2.37
N SER A 69 -21.82 -15.17 2.58
CA SER A 69 -21.84 -16.61 2.93
C SER A 69 -21.25 -17.51 1.83
N LYS A 70 -21.08 -17.01 0.61
CA LYS A 70 -20.47 -17.75 -0.51
C LYS A 70 -18.94 -17.68 -0.51
N LEU A 71 -18.35 -16.84 0.37
CA LEU A 71 -16.90 -16.73 0.46
C LEU A 71 -16.32 -18.01 1.08
N GLU A 72 -15.39 -18.64 0.38
CA GLU A 72 -14.67 -19.82 0.83
C GLU A 72 -13.25 -19.44 1.24
N CYS A 73 -12.78 -19.95 2.35
CA CYS A 73 -11.44 -19.79 2.89
C CYS A 73 -10.63 -21.08 2.80
N GLY A 74 -9.33 -20.95 2.69
CA GLY A 74 -8.38 -22.04 2.70
C GLY A 74 -6.97 -21.55 2.97
N SER A 75 -6.02 -22.47 2.94
CA SER A 75 -4.60 -22.14 3.06
C SER A 75 -3.74 -23.14 2.30
N PHE A 76 -2.52 -22.76 2.01
CA PHE A 76 -1.49 -23.63 1.47
C PHE A 76 -0.15 -23.32 2.12
N THR A 77 0.81 -24.25 1.98
CA THR A 77 2.17 -24.11 2.50
C THR A 77 3.08 -23.59 1.40
N ALA A 78 3.92 -22.60 1.72
CA ALA A 78 4.98 -22.09 0.85
C ALA A 78 6.34 -22.21 1.55
N PRO A 79 7.47 -22.21 0.83
CA PRO A 79 8.77 -22.11 1.48
C PRO A 79 8.90 -20.74 2.15
N ARG A 80 9.58 -20.70 3.30
CA ARG A 80 9.96 -19.44 3.92
C ARG A 80 10.92 -18.67 3.01
N ASP A 81 11.87 -19.39 2.43
CA ASP A 81 12.89 -18.91 1.49
C ASP A 81 12.75 -19.69 0.17
N TRP A 82 12.41 -18.99 -0.90
CA TRP A 82 12.30 -19.59 -2.23
C TRP A 82 13.65 -19.99 -2.84
N ALA A 83 14.76 -19.52 -2.27
CA ALA A 83 16.09 -19.98 -2.65
C ALA A 83 16.47 -21.31 -1.96
N ASP A 84 15.86 -21.63 -0.81
CA ASP A 84 15.99 -22.90 -0.10
C ASP A 84 14.61 -23.54 0.16
N PRO A 85 13.94 -24.07 -0.87
CA PRO A 85 12.62 -24.66 -0.71
C PRO A 85 12.59 -25.93 0.15
N GLY A 86 13.73 -26.54 0.42
CA GLY A 86 13.86 -27.68 1.36
C GLY A 86 13.90 -27.28 2.83
N GLY A 87 14.00 -25.98 3.14
CA GLY A 87 14.11 -25.45 4.48
C GLY A 87 12.75 -25.27 5.19
N ALA A 88 12.68 -24.25 6.05
CA ALA A 88 11.46 -23.93 6.79
C ALA A 88 10.32 -23.48 5.86
N THR A 89 9.09 -23.73 6.28
CA THR A 89 7.88 -23.39 5.53
C THR A 89 7.02 -22.37 6.28
N ILE A 90 6.14 -21.70 5.53
CA ILE A 90 5.14 -20.77 6.05
C ILE A 90 3.75 -21.17 5.54
N THR A 91 2.71 -20.65 6.19
CA THR A 91 1.33 -20.79 5.75
C THR A 91 0.88 -19.52 5.06
N ILE A 92 0.20 -19.66 3.92
CA ILE A 92 -0.47 -18.58 3.20
C ILE A 92 -1.97 -18.80 3.24
N ALA A 93 -2.70 -17.88 3.84
CA ALA A 93 -4.16 -17.91 3.94
C ALA A 93 -4.79 -17.20 2.75
N VAL A 94 -5.83 -17.81 2.20
CA VAL A 94 -6.50 -17.34 1.00
C VAL A 94 -8.00 -17.46 1.13
N SER A 95 -8.71 -16.69 0.32
CA SER A 95 -10.15 -16.87 0.10
C SER A 95 -10.47 -16.88 -1.37
N ARG A 96 -11.67 -17.36 -1.69
CA ARG A 96 -12.24 -17.20 -3.03
C ARG A 96 -13.73 -16.94 -2.99
N LEU A 97 -14.17 -16.08 -3.87
CA LEU A 97 -15.57 -15.90 -4.22
C LEU A 97 -15.75 -16.38 -5.66
N ARG A 98 -16.43 -17.51 -5.82
CA ARG A 98 -16.65 -18.07 -7.16
C ARG A 98 -17.57 -17.19 -7.98
N THR A 99 -17.34 -17.17 -9.28
CA THR A 99 -18.24 -16.50 -10.22
C THR A 99 -19.68 -16.92 -10.02
N SER A 100 -20.59 -15.97 -10.16
CA SER A 100 -22.03 -16.24 -10.20
C SER A 100 -22.54 -16.60 -11.59
N GLY A 101 -21.66 -16.51 -12.62
CA GLY A 101 -21.96 -16.90 -13.99
C GLY A 101 -21.83 -18.42 -14.23
N SER A 102 -22.05 -18.84 -15.47
CA SER A 102 -22.00 -20.28 -15.86
C SER A 102 -20.61 -20.87 -15.84
N ALA A 103 -19.56 -20.04 -16.09
CA ALA A 103 -18.15 -20.42 -16.05
C ALA A 103 -17.30 -19.18 -15.82
N ALA A 104 -16.22 -19.30 -15.03
CA ALA A 104 -15.25 -18.26 -14.87
C ALA A 104 -14.42 -18.06 -16.16
N GLN A 105 -14.17 -16.80 -16.52
CA GLN A 105 -13.27 -16.43 -17.62
C GLN A 105 -11.80 -16.38 -17.15
N GLY A 106 -11.55 -16.41 -15.83
CA GLY A 106 -10.23 -16.39 -15.25
C GLY A 106 -10.27 -16.26 -13.72
N ALA A 107 -9.10 -16.25 -13.12
CA ALA A 107 -8.89 -15.99 -11.70
C ALA A 107 -8.40 -14.55 -11.51
N LEU A 108 -9.19 -13.74 -10.82
CA LEU A 108 -8.82 -12.37 -10.43
C LEU A 108 -8.19 -12.40 -9.04
N PHE A 109 -6.88 -12.21 -8.96
CA PHE A 109 -6.18 -12.03 -7.69
C PHE A 109 -6.28 -10.58 -7.26
N THR A 110 -6.46 -10.34 -5.97
CA THR A 110 -6.68 -9.01 -5.42
C THR A 110 -5.73 -8.71 -4.26
N ASN A 111 -5.30 -7.46 -4.15
CA ASN A 111 -4.47 -6.99 -3.04
C ASN A 111 -4.87 -5.57 -2.62
N PRO A 112 -5.11 -5.31 -1.32
CA PRO A 112 -5.54 -4.02 -0.81
C PRO A 112 -4.41 -2.98 -0.75
N GLY A 113 -3.15 -3.41 -0.81
CA GLY A 113 -2.00 -2.55 -0.62
C GLY A 113 -1.52 -2.47 0.83
N GLY A 114 -1.10 -1.32 1.23
CA GLY A 114 -0.36 -0.99 2.42
C GLY A 114 1.05 -0.52 2.05
N PRO A 115 2.05 -1.40 1.90
CA PRO A 115 2.05 -2.88 1.92
C PRO A 115 1.69 -3.47 3.28
N GLY A 116 1.26 -4.72 3.28
CA GLY A 116 0.95 -5.45 4.51
C GLY A 116 -0.55 -5.49 4.88
N GLY A 117 -1.43 -4.93 4.05
CA GLY A 117 -2.87 -5.07 4.22
C GLY A 117 -3.33 -6.52 4.03
N ALA A 118 -4.19 -7.00 4.95
CA ALA A 118 -4.82 -8.32 4.82
C ALA A 118 -5.79 -8.34 3.64
N GLY A 119 -5.64 -9.29 2.73
CA GLY A 119 -6.36 -9.33 1.45
C GLY A 119 -7.50 -10.33 1.38
N ARG A 120 -7.61 -11.24 2.33
CA ARG A 120 -8.56 -12.37 2.30
C ARG A 120 -10.02 -11.95 2.16
N PHE A 121 -10.41 -10.76 2.64
CA PHE A 121 -11.78 -10.26 2.54
C PHE A 121 -12.02 -9.24 1.43
N VAL A 122 -11.01 -8.95 0.59
CA VAL A 122 -11.16 -8.09 -0.59
C VAL A 122 -12.27 -8.55 -1.54
N PRO A 123 -12.53 -9.86 -1.75
CA PRO A 123 -13.64 -10.28 -2.60
C PRO A 123 -15.02 -9.75 -2.17
N LEU A 124 -15.23 -9.44 -0.87
CA LEU A 124 -16.48 -8.85 -0.37
C LEU A 124 -16.70 -7.41 -0.86
N LEU A 125 -15.62 -6.71 -1.24
CA LEU A 125 -15.72 -5.38 -1.82
C LEU A 125 -16.55 -5.37 -3.11
N PHE A 126 -16.41 -6.40 -3.95
CA PHE A 126 -17.16 -6.51 -5.21
C PHE A 126 -18.67 -6.73 -4.97
N LEU A 127 -19.01 -7.42 -3.88
CA LEU A 127 -20.40 -7.54 -3.42
C LEU A 127 -20.92 -6.21 -2.89
N LEU A 128 -20.12 -5.51 -2.08
CA LEU A 128 -20.51 -4.23 -1.48
C LEU A 128 -20.68 -3.13 -2.53
N ALA A 129 -19.78 -3.08 -3.52
CA ALA A 129 -19.81 -2.09 -4.60
C ALA A 129 -20.69 -2.52 -5.80
N ASP A 130 -21.34 -3.68 -5.72
CA ASP A 130 -22.22 -4.24 -6.75
C ASP A 130 -21.56 -4.37 -8.14
N ARG A 131 -20.33 -4.91 -8.19
CA ARG A 131 -19.57 -5.10 -9.44
C ARG A 131 -20.01 -6.36 -10.19
N GLN A 132 -21.24 -6.37 -10.66
CA GLN A 132 -21.91 -7.55 -11.23
C GLN A 132 -21.19 -8.14 -12.44
N ARG A 133 -20.61 -7.31 -13.34
CA ARG A 133 -19.88 -7.82 -14.52
C ARG A 133 -18.68 -8.68 -14.10
N VAL A 134 -17.91 -8.23 -13.10
CA VAL A 134 -16.78 -8.99 -12.56
C VAL A 134 -17.26 -10.22 -11.79
N LEU A 135 -18.27 -10.09 -10.92
CA LEU A 135 -18.85 -11.20 -10.16
C LEU A 135 -19.40 -12.33 -11.04
N GLN A 136 -19.86 -12.01 -12.25
CA GLN A 136 -20.41 -12.97 -13.20
C GLN A 136 -19.35 -13.56 -14.14
N SER A 137 -18.15 -13.00 -14.20
CA SER A 137 -17.11 -13.39 -15.15
C SER A 137 -15.84 -13.94 -14.52
N GLN A 138 -15.53 -13.63 -13.26
CA GLN A 138 -14.26 -13.97 -12.63
C GLN A 138 -14.47 -14.78 -11.35
N ASP A 139 -13.60 -15.76 -11.09
CA ASP A 139 -13.37 -16.24 -9.73
C ASP A 139 -12.44 -15.25 -9.04
N ILE A 140 -12.87 -14.66 -7.91
CA ILE A 140 -12.14 -13.60 -7.23
C ILE A 140 -11.41 -14.20 -6.02
N TYR A 141 -10.10 -14.01 -5.96
CA TYR A 141 -9.24 -14.52 -4.89
C TYR A 141 -8.73 -13.37 -4.02
N GLY A 142 -8.94 -13.51 -2.71
CA GLY A 142 -8.33 -12.67 -1.69
C GLY A 142 -7.16 -13.40 -1.04
N ILE A 143 -6.04 -12.71 -0.83
CA ILE A 143 -4.81 -13.34 -0.36
C ILE A 143 -4.25 -12.51 0.78
N ASP A 144 -4.10 -13.13 1.95
CA ASP A 144 -3.26 -12.60 3.00
C ASP A 144 -1.82 -12.98 2.64
N VAL A 145 -1.06 -12.01 2.12
CA VAL A 145 0.33 -12.28 1.73
C VAL A 145 1.19 -12.62 2.95
N ARG A 146 2.39 -13.21 2.74
CA ARG A 146 3.32 -13.47 3.83
C ARG A 146 3.49 -12.25 4.71
N GLY A 147 3.43 -12.43 6.02
CA GLY A 147 3.48 -11.37 7.02
C GLY A 147 2.12 -10.86 7.48
N THR A 148 1.00 -11.22 6.82
CA THR A 148 -0.30 -10.57 7.07
C THR A 148 -1.42 -11.54 7.46
N GLY A 149 -2.43 -11.01 8.15
CA GLY A 149 -3.73 -11.64 8.37
C GLY A 149 -3.66 -13.06 8.91
N GLY A 150 -4.31 -14.00 8.24
CA GLY A 150 -4.31 -15.42 8.58
C GLY A 150 -3.08 -16.20 8.09
N SER A 151 -2.14 -15.56 7.38
CA SER A 151 -0.87 -16.15 6.97
C SER A 151 0.15 -16.13 8.11
N THR A 152 1.32 -16.72 7.92
CA THR A 152 2.44 -16.54 8.86
C THR A 152 2.75 -15.06 8.97
N ASN A 153 2.65 -14.51 10.18
CA ASN A 153 2.68 -13.07 10.45
C ASN A 153 4.05 -12.53 10.82
N THR A 154 4.21 -11.22 10.62
CA THR A 154 5.24 -10.41 11.27
C THR A 154 4.74 -9.84 12.58
N SER A 155 5.63 -9.34 13.43
CA SER A 155 5.32 -8.56 14.63
C SER A 155 6.38 -7.51 14.88
N CYS A 156 6.00 -6.44 15.55
CA CYS A 156 6.91 -5.47 16.17
C CYS A 156 6.84 -5.52 17.70
N ASP A 157 6.13 -6.50 18.26
CA ASP A 157 5.95 -6.70 19.71
C ASP A 157 5.46 -5.42 20.44
N GLY A 158 4.53 -4.70 19.78
CA GLY A 158 4.03 -3.41 20.26
C GLY A 158 4.98 -2.22 20.06
N GLY A 159 6.20 -2.45 19.61
CA GLY A 159 7.21 -1.39 19.42
C GLY A 159 6.90 -0.40 18.31
N ALA A 160 5.99 -0.74 17.38
CA ALA A 160 5.63 0.14 16.26
C ALA A 160 5.00 1.48 16.66
N THR A 161 4.54 1.62 17.92
CA THR A 161 3.94 2.85 18.46
C THR A 161 4.91 3.73 19.24
N THR A 162 6.18 3.37 19.30
CA THR A 162 7.20 4.12 20.06
C THR A 162 7.38 5.52 19.46
N GLY A 163 7.32 6.56 20.30
CA GLY A 163 7.55 7.95 19.90
C GLY A 163 6.38 8.67 19.20
N PHE A 164 5.21 8.06 19.07
CA PHE A 164 4.06 8.63 18.35
C PHE A 164 3.49 9.93 18.94
N THR A 165 3.83 10.29 20.17
CA THR A 165 3.40 11.53 20.82
C THR A 165 4.42 12.66 20.69
N LEU A 166 5.61 12.40 20.16
CA LEU A 166 6.64 13.41 19.94
C LEU A 166 6.25 14.30 18.76
N ASP A 167 6.30 15.62 18.97
CA ASP A 167 5.93 16.57 17.92
C ASP A 167 7.12 16.85 16.98
N PRO A 168 7.09 16.42 15.70
CA PRO A 168 8.20 16.65 14.77
C PRO A 168 8.37 18.12 14.39
N ARG A 169 7.40 19.02 14.67
CA ARG A 169 7.55 20.46 14.49
C ARG A 169 8.36 21.12 15.63
N ASP A 170 8.49 20.47 16.79
CA ASP A 170 9.48 20.87 17.80
C ASP A 170 10.87 20.45 17.34
N ARG A 171 11.63 21.41 16.83
CA ARG A 171 12.98 21.24 16.29
C ARG A 171 14.07 21.38 17.35
N SER A 172 13.72 21.39 18.64
CA SER A 172 14.72 21.29 19.70
C SER A 172 15.53 20.00 19.55
N ARG A 173 16.83 20.09 19.80
CA ARG A 173 17.75 18.96 19.61
C ARG A 173 17.29 17.73 20.42
N GLY A 174 16.86 17.94 21.67
CA GLY A 174 16.40 16.83 22.52
C GLY A 174 15.20 16.10 21.92
N ASN A 175 14.22 16.83 21.37
CA ASN A 175 13.04 16.22 20.75
C ASN A 175 13.38 15.50 19.42
N THR A 176 14.19 16.11 18.56
CA THR A 176 14.59 15.49 17.29
C THR A 176 15.45 14.25 17.52
N ASP A 177 16.36 14.26 18.51
CA ASP A 177 17.14 13.07 18.88
C ASP A 177 16.22 11.94 19.37
N LEU A 178 15.21 12.26 20.22
CA LEU A 178 14.24 11.26 20.69
C LEU A 178 13.39 10.66 19.56
N ILE A 179 12.99 11.44 18.56
CA ILE A 179 12.25 10.93 17.38
C ILE A 179 13.13 9.95 16.60
N LEU A 180 14.38 10.32 16.33
CA LEU A 180 15.34 9.47 15.62
C LEU A 180 15.63 8.17 16.38
N ASP A 181 15.85 8.26 17.70
CA ASP A 181 16.06 7.09 18.58
C ASP A 181 14.81 6.20 18.60
N SER A 182 13.60 6.80 18.67
CA SER A 182 12.34 6.06 18.61
C SER A 182 12.16 5.32 17.28
N ALA A 183 12.49 5.96 16.15
CA ALA A 183 12.44 5.33 14.83
C ALA A 183 13.40 4.13 14.73
N GLU A 184 14.62 4.27 15.24
CA GLU A 184 15.59 3.16 15.32
C GLU A 184 15.08 2.02 16.20
N LEU A 185 14.47 2.33 17.35
CA LEU A 185 13.88 1.32 18.24
C LEU A 185 12.72 0.58 17.57
N VAL A 186 11.83 1.28 16.84
CA VAL A 186 10.78 0.65 16.05
C VAL A 186 11.36 -0.38 15.07
N GLY A 187 12.39 0.00 14.32
CA GLY A 187 13.07 -0.93 13.40
C GLY A 187 13.62 -2.17 14.11
N ARG A 188 14.30 -1.98 15.23
CA ARG A 188 14.86 -3.09 16.02
C ARG A 188 13.78 -4.00 16.62
N PHE A 189 12.69 -3.43 17.16
CA PHE A 189 11.57 -4.21 17.68
C PHE A 189 10.97 -5.09 16.59
N CYS A 190 10.67 -4.52 15.41
CA CYS A 190 10.07 -5.27 14.31
C CYS A 190 11.00 -6.39 13.82
N GLN A 191 12.30 -6.12 13.65
CA GLN A 191 13.25 -7.14 13.21
C GLN A 191 13.43 -8.27 14.24
N ASN A 192 13.55 -7.92 15.53
CA ASN A 192 13.75 -8.90 16.59
C ASN A 192 12.50 -9.74 16.85
N ALA A 193 11.32 -9.14 16.85
CA ALA A 193 10.06 -9.84 17.11
C ALA A 193 9.69 -10.78 15.94
N THR A 194 9.95 -10.36 14.69
CA THR A 194 9.73 -11.21 13.51
C THR A 194 10.81 -12.28 13.36
N GLY A 195 12.03 -12.02 13.86
CA GLY A 195 13.14 -12.97 13.89
C GLY A 195 13.55 -13.47 12.49
N ASP A 196 13.85 -14.77 12.39
CA ASP A 196 14.36 -15.42 11.17
C ASP A 196 13.41 -15.35 9.96
N PHE A 197 12.15 -15.00 10.15
CA PHE A 197 11.19 -14.81 9.06
C PHE A 197 11.34 -13.43 8.40
N GLY A 198 11.73 -12.41 9.17
CA GLY A 198 11.78 -11.01 8.73
C GLY A 198 12.52 -10.78 7.41
N PRO A 199 13.73 -11.33 7.19
CA PRO A 199 14.47 -11.16 5.95
C PRO A 199 13.75 -11.68 4.69
N PHE A 200 12.77 -12.56 4.84
CA PHE A 200 12.00 -13.17 3.75
C PHE A 200 10.64 -12.51 3.53
N VAL A 201 10.29 -11.49 4.32
CA VAL A 201 9.10 -10.66 4.09
C VAL A 201 9.49 -9.55 3.12
N ARG A 202 9.42 -9.87 1.82
CA ARG A 202 9.80 -8.99 0.71
C ARG A 202 9.05 -9.38 -0.58
N THR A 203 9.05 -8.49 -1.54
CA THR A 203 8.18 -8.62 -2.72
C THR A 203 8.56 -9.79 -3.63
N ASP A 204 9.83 -10.09 -3.87
CA ASP A 204 10.26 -11.21 -4.72
C ASP A 204 9.84 -12.58 -4.18
N GLU A 205 9.84 -12.74 -2.86
CA GLU A 205 9.33 -13.92 -2.19
C GLU A 205 7.79 -14.00 -2.30
N THR A 206 7.11 -12.87 -2.07
CA THR A 206 5.64 -12.79 -2.12
C THR A 206 5.08 -13.12 -3.50
N VAL A 207 5.69 -12.60 -4.57
CA VAL A 207 5.18 -12.89 -5.94
C VAL A 207 5.34 -14.36 -6.32
N ARG A 208 6.30 -15.06 -5.72
CA ARG A 208 6.44 -16.52 -5.89
C ARG A 208 5.35 -17.30 -5.13
N ASP A 209 4.91 -16.82 -3.96
CA ASP A 209 3.74 -17.39 -3.27
C ASP A 209 2.47 -17.23 -4.12
N LEU A 210 2.30 -16.06 -4.77
CA LEU A 210 1.18 -15.81 -5.67
C LEU A 210 1.22 -16.75 -6.88
N ASP A 211 2.41 -17.03 -7.41
CA ASP A 211 2.56 -17.94 -8.52
C ASP A 211 2.32 -19.40 -8.12
N LEU A 212 2.70 -19.79 -6.90
CA LEU A 212 2.32 -21.08 -6.34
C LEU A 212 0.80 -21.21 -6.24
N LEU A 213 0.10 -20.19 -5.72
CA LEU A 213 -1.36 -20.19 -5.68
C LEU A 213 -1.96 -20.37 -7.09
N ARG A 214 -1.46 -19.59 -8.08
CA ARG A 214 -1.88 -19.76 -9.48
C ARG A 214 -1.75 -21.22 -9.94
N HIS A 215 -0.63 -21.85 -9.64
CA HIS A 215 -0.37 -23.27 -9.98
C HIS A 215 -1.38 -24.20 -9.29
N LEU A 216 -1.58 -24.04 -7.98
CA LEU A 216 -2.46 -24.91 -7.17
C LEU A 216 -3.94 -24.81 -7.58
N ILE A 217 -4.37 -23.68 -8.11
CA ILE A 217 -5.74 -23.52 -8.64
C ILE A 217 -5.84 -23.87 -10.13
N GLY A 218 -4.75 -24.38 -10.75
CA GLY A 218 -4.74 -24.86 -12.12
C GLY A 218 -4.85 -23.77 -13.21
N GLN A 219 -4.44 -22.54 -12.91
CA GLN A 219 -4.52 -21.45 -13.88
C GLN A 219 -3.20 -21.26 -14.63
N GLU A 220 -3.28 -21.08 -15.96
CA GLU A 220 -2.13 -20.71 -16.78
C GLU A 220 -1.70 -19.26 -16.53
N LYS A 221 -2.67 -18.36 -16.40
CA LYS A 221 -2.51 -16.93 -16.16
C LYS A 221 -3.45 -16.46 -15.06
N ILE A 222 -3.10 -15.36 -14.41
CA ILE A 222 -4.00 -14.67 -13.46
C ILE A 222 -4.37 -13.29 -14.00
N ASN A 223 -5.55 -12.81 -13.61
CA ASN A 223 -5.89 -11.41 -13.65
C ASN A 223 -5.53 -10.78 -12.30
N TRP A 224 -5.34 -9.47 -12.25
CA TRP A 224 -4.90 -8.76 -11.06
C TRP A 224 -5.68 -7.47 -10.86
N LEU A 225 -6.05 -7.20 -9.63
CA LEU A 225 -6.47 -5.89 -9.15
C LEU A 225 -5.68 -5.55 -7.88
N GLY A 226 -4.77 -4.61 -8.01
CA GLY A 226 -3.98 -4.10 -6.88
C GLY A 226 -4.28 -2.65 -6.61
N TYR A 227 -4.55 -2.35 -5.34
CA TYR A 227 -4.70 -0.99 -4.86
C TYR A 227 -3.43 -0.52 -4.16
N SER A 228 -3.00 0.75 -4.35
CA SER A 228 -1.91 1.34 -3.58
C SER A 228 -0.64 0.47 -3.61
N GLY A 229 -0.11 0.02 -2.47
CA GLY A 229 1.00 -0.94 -2.42
C GLY A 229 0.77 -2.23 -3.20
N GLY A 230 -0.48 -2.59 -3.52
CA GLY A 230 -0.82 -3.71 -4.41
C GLY A 230 -0.47 -3.46 -5.87
N THR A 231 -0.28 -2.21 -6.28
CA THR A 231 0.21 -1.85 -7.62
C THR A 231 1.69 -2.20 -7.76
N TRP A 232 2.49 -1.98 -6.72
CA TRP A 232 3.87 -2.45 -6.62
C TRP A 232 3.93 -3.96 -6.78
N MET A 233 3.17 -4.70 -5.98
CA MET A 233 3.13 -6.16 -6.03
C MET A 233 2.72 -6.70 -7.40
N GLY A 234 1.69 -6.11 -8.05
CA GLY A 234 1.25 -6.49 -9.39
C GLY A 234 2.32 -6.26 -10.46
N ALA A 235 3.00 -5.10 -10.41
CA ALA A 235 4.09 -4.77 -11.34
C ALA A 235 5.29 -5.73 -11.18
N TYR A 236 5.64 -6.09 -9.94
CA TYR A 236 6.69 -7.06 -9.66
C TYR A 236 6.29 -8.48 -10.07
N TYR A 237 5.05 -8.92 -9.81
CA TYR A 237 4.57 -10.21 -10.32
C TYR A 237 4.69 -10.27 -11.85
N ALA A 238 4.24 -9.23 -12.55
CA ALA A 238 4.33 -9.16 -14.00
C ALA A 238 5.79 -9.19 -14.50
N THR A 239 6.72 -8.62 -13.76
CA THR A 239 8.16 -8.61 -14.09
C THR A 239 8.81 -9.97 -13.89
N TYR A 240 8.45 -10.68 -12.82
CA TYR A 240 9.00 -12.01 -12.54
C TYR A 240 8.36 -13.11 -13.40
N PHE A 241 7.07 -12.95 -13.75
CA PHE A 241 6.28 -13.96 -14.46
C PHE A 241 5.50 -13.39 -15.67
N PRO A 242 6.16 -12.74 -16.64
CA PRO A 242 5.46 -12.02 -17.73
C PRO A 242 4.54 -12.92 -18.55
N GLN A 243 4.87 -14.22 -18.69
CA GLN A 243 4.06 -15.19 -19.44
C GLN A 243 2.79 -15.64 -18.69
N ARG A 244 2.69 -15.34 -17.38
CA ARG A 244 1.58 -15.71 -16.50
C ARG A 244 0.62 -14.55 -16.21
N VAL A 245 0.84 -13.43 -16.90
CA VAL A 245 0.02 -12.22 -16.81
C VAL A 245 -1.19 -12.33 -17.73
N GLY A 246 -2.37 -12.10 -17.16
CA GLY A 246 -3.63 -11.90 -17.86
C GLY A 246 -3.95 -10.41 -17.99
N ARG A 247 -5.01 -9.95 -17.34
CA ARG A 247 -5.48 -8.56 -17.33
C ARG A 247 -5.18 -7.94 -15.97
N PHE A 248 -4.26 -6.98 -15.93
CA PHE A 248 -3.79 -6.34 -14.69
C PHE A 248 -4.29 -4.91 -14.58
N VAL A 249 -5.02 -4.63 -13.49
CA VAL A 249 -5.46 -3.28 -13.10
C VAL A 249 -4.67 -2.86 -11.87
N LEU A 250 -4.08 -1.66 -11.95
CA LEU A 250 -3.27 -1.04 -10.92
C LEU A 250 -3.91 0.29 -10.55
N ASP A 251 -4.61 0.36 -9.40
CA ASP A 251 -5.37 1.54 -8.96
C ASP A 251 -4.65 2.26 -7.82
N ALA A 252 -4.41 3.54 -7.95
CA ALA A 252 -3.60 4.38 -7.06
C ALA A 252 -2.13 3.92 -7.03
N ASN A 253 -1.40 4.27 -8.07
CA ASN A 253 -0.11 3.68 -8.37
C ASN A 253 1.02 4.22 -7.52
N VAL A 254 1.67 3.34 -6.76
CA VAL A 254 3.01 3.58 -6.23
C VAL A 254 3.98 3.71 -7.42
N GLY A 255 4.97 4.58 -7.32
CA GLY A 255 6.02 4.70 -8.35
C GLY A 255 6.90 3.46 -8.43
N PHE A 256 6.34 2.32 -8.86
CA PHE A 256 6.93 0.98 -8.78
C PHE A 256 8.16 0.77 -9.68
N THR A 257 8.52 1.74 -10.50
CA THR A 257 9.79 1.77 -11.25
C THR A 257 10.93 2.46 -10.49
N ASP A 258 10.62 3.09 -9.36
CA ASP A 258 11.55 3.77 -8.46
C ASP A 258 11.71 2.98 -7.15
N PRO A 259 12.71 3.27 -6.30
CA PRO A 259 12.77 2.74 -4.94
C PRO A 259 11.55 3.16 -4.08
N TRP A 260 11.19 2.36 -3.07
CA TRP A 260 10.13 2.68 -2.11
C TRP A 260 10.29 4.07 -1.48
N GLN A 261 11.54 4.47 -1.19
CA GLN A 261 11.81 5.77 -0.60
C GLN A 261 11.26 6.92 -1.45
N SER A 262 11.37 6.83 -2.79
CA SER A 262 10.82 7.85 -3.70
C SER A 262 9.29 8.00 -3.60
N ALA A 263 8.58 6.91 -3.31
CA ALA A 263 7.13 6.96 -3.09
C ALA A 263 6.80 7.61 -1.73
N VAL A 264 7.55 7.26 -0.69
CA VAL A 264 7.41 7.84 0.66
C VAL A 264 7.69 9.34 0.65
N ASP A 265 8.74 9.77 -0.06
CA ASP A 265 9.14 11.19 -0.16
C ASP A 265 8.11 12.06 -0.89
N LEU A 266 7.25 11.48 -1.73
CA LEU A 266 6.17 12.20 -2.40
C LEU A 266 4.93 12.39 -1.53
N GLN A 267 4.74 11.60 -0.48
CA GLN A 267 3.52 11.66 0.33
C GLN A 267 3.27 13.04 0.97
N PRO A 268 4.28 13.74 1.54
CA PRO A 268 4.06 15.08 2.07
C PRO A 268 3.45 16.06 1.05
N LEU A 269 3.95 16.05 -0.19
CA LEU A 269 3.39 16.84 -1.30
C LEU A 269 1.93 16.44 -1.57
N GLY A 270 1.63 15.14 -1.66
CA GLY A 270 0.30 14.64 -1.99
C GLY A 270 -0.74 15.04 -0.94
N PHE A 271 -0.43 14.80 0.35
CA PHE A 271 -1.32 15.16 1.46
C PHE A 271 -1.52 16.67 1.58
N GLN A 272 -0.46 17.47 1.44
CA GLN A 272 -0.55 18.93 1.46
C GLN A 272 -1.41 19.46 0.32
N ARG A 273 -1.20 18.95 -0.90
CA ARG A 273 -2.00 19.31 -2.09
C ARG A 273 -3.48 19.03 -1.88
N ARG A 274 -3.81 17.82 -1.40
CA ARG A 274 -5.20 17.43 -1.13
C ARG A 274 -5.84 18.31 -0.08
N TYR A 275 -5.11 18.62 0.99
CA TYR A 275 -5.54 19.51 2.06
C TYR A 275 -5.84 20.92 1.54
N GLU A 276 -4.90 21.51 0.79
CA GLU A 276 -5.00 22.90 0.32
C GLU A 276 -5.99 23.08 -0.84
N GLN A 277 -6.03 22.12 -1.77
CA GLN A 277 -6.82 22.28 -3.00
C GLN A 277 -8.24 21.74 -2.89
N ASP A 278 -8.51 20.81 -1.96
CA ASP A 278 -9.82 20.19 -1.83
C ASP A 278 -10.47 20.51 -0.47
N PHE A 279 -9.81 20.15 0.65
CA PHE A 279 -10.43 20.29 1.97
C PHE A 279 -10.64 21.75 2.38
N LEU A 280 -9.61 22.61 2.30
CA LEU A 280 -9.70 23.99 2.73
C LEU A 280 -10.76 24.78 1.95
N PRO A 281 -10.82 24.76 0.60
CA PRO A 281 -11.84 25.44 -0.17
C PRO A 281 -13.25 24.90 0.09
N TRP A 282 -13.38 23.57 0.23
CA TRP A 282 -14.64 22.93 0.57
C TRP A 282 -15.16 23.40 1.93
N ALA A 283 -14.33 23.34 2.97
CA ALA A 283 -14.71 23.77 4.32
C ALA A 283 -15.07 25.26 4.38
N ALA A 284 -14.35 26.11 3.65
CA ALA A 284 -14.63 27.54 3.55
C ALA A 284 -15.98 27.82 2.86
N THR A 285 -16.31 27.06 1.80
CA THR A 285 -17.60 27.19 1.09
C THR A 285 -18.79 26.92 2.02
N TYR A 286 -18.62 26.01 2.99
CA TYR A 286 -19.66 25.61 3.92
C TYR A 286 -19.47 26.16 5.34
N ASP A 287 -18.81 27.31 5.49
CA ASP A 287 -18.52 27.96 6.79
C ASP A 287 -19.80 28.21 7.62
N SER A 288 -20.92 28.53 6.99
CA SER A 288 -22.19 28.70 7.70
C SER A 288 -22.65 27.48 8.52
N ALA A 289 -22.24 26.28 8.09
CA ALA A 289 -22.52 25.02 8.77
C ALA A 289 -21.33 24.57 9.66
N LEU A 290 -20.11 24.71 9.17
CA LEU A 290 -18.91 24.13 9.77
C LEU A 290 -18.21 25.08 10.75
N ARG A 291 -18.35 26.39 10.56
CA ARG A 291 -17.76 27.46 11.42
C ARG A 291 -16.25 27.38 11.59
N LEU A 292 -15.53 27.02 10.51
CA LEU A 292 -14.07 26.91 10.50
C LEU A 292 -13.38 28.13 9.88
N GLY A 293 -14.12 28.95 9.13
CA GLY A 293 -13.64 30.12 8.41
C GLY A 293 -14.23 30.19 7.00
N SER A 294 -14.48 31.41 6.51
CA SER A 294 -15.13 31.68 5.22
C SER A 294 -14.16 31.79 4.04
N THR A 295 -12.85 31.63 4.30
CA THR A 295 -11.81 31.49 3.26
C THR A 295 -10.87 30.33 3.59
N PRO A 296 -10.18 29.75 2.60
CA PRO A 296 -9.20 28.69 2.81
C PRO A 296 -8.14 29.07 3.87
N GLU A 297 -7.66 30.32 3.86
CA GLU A 297 -6.66 30.82 4.80
C GLU A 297 -7.20 30.85 6.23
N GLN A 298 -8.49 31.22 6.42
CA GLN A 298 -9.14 31.22 7.73
C GLN A 298 -9.35 29.79 8.24
N VAL A 299 -9.73 28.86 7.38
CA VAL A 299 -9.85 27.44 7.75
C VAL A 299 -8.49 26.89 8.16
N ASN A 300 -7.44 27.16 7.39
CA ASN A 300 -6.08 26.76 7.75
C ASN A 300 -5.62 27.42 9.07
N LYS A 301 -5.93 28.69 9.27
CA LYS A 301 -5.63 29.37 10.54
C LYS A 301 -6.33 28.70 11.73
N THR A 302 -7.57 28.27 11.56
CA THR A 302 -8.31 27.54 12.60
C THR A 302 -7.61 26.22 12.97
N TYR A 303 -7.13 25.48 11.99
CA TYR A 303 -6.33 24.29 12.21
C TYR A 303 -5.00 24.58 12.91
N GLU A 304 -4.24 25.59 12.44
CA GLU A 304 -2.93 25.92 13.03
C GLU A 304 -3.06 26.49 14.45
N ASP A 305 -4.08 27.30 14.74
CA ASP A 305 -4.37 27.81 16.10
C ASP A 305 -4.69 26.65 17.07
N LEU A 306 -5.52 25.68 16.62
CA LEU A 306 -5.85 24.48 17.40
C LEU A 306 -4.60 23.64 17.64
N ARG A 307 -3.82 23.42 16.58
CA ARG A 307 -2.56 22.68 16.66
C ARG A 307 -1.57 23.31 17.65
N ALA A 308 -1.40 24.63 17.58
CA ALA A 308 -0.52 25.37 18.48
C ALA A 308 -0.99 25.26 19.96
N ALA A 309 -2.30 25.32 20.17
CA ALA A 309 -2.87 25.14 21.52
C ALA A 309 -2.67 23.72 22.07
N LEU A 310 -2.72 22.70 21.20
CA LEU A 310 -2.43 21.30 21.57
C LEU A 310 -0.93 21.05 21.79
N ALA A 311 -0.06 21.74 21.07
CA ALA A 311 1.39 21.68 21.26
C ALA A 311 1.82 22.32 22.60
N ALA A 312 1.15 23.42 22.98
CA ALA A 312 1.40 24.07 24.28
C ALA A 312 0.92 23.20 25.44
N GLU A 313 -0.24 22.55 25.29
CA GLU A 313 -0.84 21.69 26.30
C GLU A 313 -1.77 20.66 25.63
N PRO A 314 -1.48 19.37 25.70
CA PRO A 314 -2.36 18.32 25.16
C PRO A 314 -3.77 18.39 25.78
N LEU A 315 -4.79 18.04 25.02
CA LEU A 315 -6.18 18.02 25.49
C LEU A 315 -6.47 16.68 26.18
N ASP A 316 -6.81 16.72 27.48
CA ASP A 316 -7.29 15.54 28.20
C ASP A 316 -8.70 15.17 27.72
N LEU A 317 -8.83 14.00 27.11
CA LEU A 317 -10.10 13.43 26.67
C LEU A 317 -10.76 12.53 27.73
N GLY A 318 -10.18 12.45 28.93
CA GLY A 318 -10.60 11.58 30.01
C GLY A 318 -10.16 10.12 29.86
N MET A 319 -10.29 9.35 30.92
CA MET A 319 -9.89 7.94 31.00
C MET A 319 -8.41 7.68 30.64
N GLY A 320 -7.52 8.65 30.88
CA GLY A 320 -6.10 8.55 30.59
C GLY A 320 -5.74 8.71 29.11
N VAL A 321 -6.66 9.22 28.29
CA VAL A 321 -6.41 9.51 26.88
C VAL A 321 -6.20 11.01 26.70
N ALA A 322 -5.04 11.39 26.16
CA ALA A 322 -4.73 12.77 25.80
C ALA A 322 -4.57 12.89 24.28
N LEU A 323 -5.00 14.01 23.71
CA LEU A 323 -4.80 14.37 22.31
C LEU A 323 -3.62 15.33 22.20
N TYR A 324 -2.62 14.96 21.42
CA TYR A 324 -1.44 15.76 21.14
C TYR A 324 -1.57 16.47 19.77
N ALA A 325 -0.75 17.49 19.54
CA ALA A 325 -0.70 18.20 18.24
C ALA A 325 -0.45 17.25 17.07
N VAL A 326 0.44 16.29 17.24
CA VAL A 326 0.75 15.28 16.23
C VAL A 326 -0.43 14.37 15.91
N ASP A 327 -1.29 14.07 16.88
CA ASP A 327 -2.52 13.30 16.63
C ASP A 327 -3.47 14.08 15.70
N LEU A 328 -3.59 15.41 15.88
CA LEU A 328 -4.39 16.26 14.99
C LEU A 328 -3.84 16.22 13.56
N ASP A 329 -2.53 16.37 13.36
CA ASP A 329 -1.89 16.31 12.05
C ASP A 329 -2.25 15.00 11.33
N TYR A 330 -2.21 13.89 12.03
CA TYR A 330 -2.54 12.57 11.48
C TYR A 330 -4.04 12.34 11.26
N LEU A 331 -4.92 12.95 12.08
CA LEU A 331 -6.36 12.92 11.86
C LEU A 331 -6.71 13.65 10.56
N VAL A 332 -6.10 14.83 10.36
CA VAL A 332 -6.26 15.59 9.12
C VAL A 332 -5.72 14.81 7.93
N ALA A 333 -4.50 14.28 7.99
CA ALA A 333 -3.92 13.48 6.93
C ALA A 333 -4.77 12.23 6.62
N GLY A 334 -5.24 11.52 7.65
CA GLY A 334 -6.11 10.36 7.48
C GLY A 334 -7.42 10.67 6.77
N ALA A 335 -7.99 11.87 7.01
CA ALA A 335 -9.20 12.30 6.32
C ALA A 335 -8.96 12.65 4.84
N MET A 336 -7.72 12.98 4.45
CA MET A 336 -7.40 13.28 3.04
C MET A 336 -7.52 12.06 2.11
N TYR A 337 -7.57 10.85 2.64
CA TYR A 337 -7.78 9.65 1.82
C TYR A 337 -9.14 9.62 1.11
N SER A 338 -10.17 10.30 1.65
CA SER A 338 -11.51 10.27 1.07
C SER A 338 -12.28 11.56 1.33
N LYS A 339 -12.93 12.08 0.30
CA LYS A 339 -13.85 13.23 0.40
C LYS A 339 -15.01 12.99 1.38
N LEU A 340 -15.40 11.74 1.62
CA LEU A 340 -16.44 11.40 2.59
C LEU A 340 -15.99 11.62 4.06
N ALA A 341 -14.68 11.74 4.30
CA ALA A 341 -14.13 12.04 5.61
C ALA A 341 -14.05 13.55 5.91
N PHE A 342 -14.31 14.42 4.93
CA PHE A 342 -14.16 15.87 5.11
C PHE A 342 -15.14 16.44 6.13
N GLN A 343 -16.42 16.06 6.06
CA GLN A 343 -17.41 16.53 7.05
C GLN A 343 -17.09 16.03 8.46
N PRO A 344 -16.88 14.73 8.72
CA PRO A 344 -16.47 14.25 10.03
C PRO A 344 -15.22 14.95 10.58
N LEU A 345 -14.21 15.21 9.72
CA LEU A 345 -13.02 15.96 10.12
C LEU A 345 -13.37 17.38 10.53
N ALA A 346 -14.15 18.11 9.73
CA ALA A 346 -14.54 19.50 10.00
C ALA A 346 -15.32 19.61 11.33
N GLU A 347 -16.25 18.72 11.56
CA GLU A 347 -17.00 18.62 12.83
C GLU A 347 -16.05 18.35 14.00
N LEU A 348 -15.12 17.40 13.84
CA LEU A 348 -14.12 17.10 14.89
C LEU A 348 -13.24 18.32 15.22
N VAL A 349 -12.73 19.04 14.21
CA VAL A 349 -11.93 20.25 14.42
C VAL A 349 -12.74 21.30 15.20
N GLY A 350 -14.02 21.48 14.86
CA GLY A 350 -14.94 22.35 15.62
C GLY A 350 -15.04 21.95 17.10
N PHE A 351 -15.27 20.68 17.35
CA PHE A 351 -15.34 20.14 18.71
C PHE A 351 -14.04 20.28 19.51
N LEU A 352 -12.90 19.95 18.88
CA LEU A 352 -11.61 20.07 19.55
C LEU A 352 -11.28 21.52 19.92
N ARG A 353 -11.66 22.48 19.06
CA ARG A 353 -11.52 23.91 19.33
C ARG A 353 -12.33 24.35 20.55
N GLU A 354 -13.60 23.89 20.66
CA GLU A 354 -14.44 24.13 21.84
C GLU A 354 -13.85 23.46 23.10
N GLY A 355 -13.39 22.23 22.97
CA GLY A 355 -12.73 21.51 24.07
C GLY A 355 -11.47 22.19 24.61
N VAL A 356 -10.66 22.75 23.69
CA VAL A 356 -9.46 23.54 24.07
C VAL A 356 -9.86 24.86 24.74
N ALA A 357 -10.89 25.56 24.24
CA ALA A 357 -11.38 26.80 24.83
C ALA A 357 -11.96 26.59 26.24
N ASN A 358 -12.57 25.45 26.50
CA ASN A 358 -13.28 25.13 27.76
C ASN A 358 -12.51 24.12 28.65
N ARG A 359 -11.18 24.10 28.61
CA ARG A 359 -10.34 23.15 29.38
C ARG A 359 -10.66 23.08 30.87
N GLY A 360 -11.17 24.18 31.45
CA GLY A 360 -11.51 24.29 32.88
C GLY A 360 -12.85 23.66 33.27
N ASP A 361 -13.79 23.37 32.36
CA ASP A 361 -15.14 22.88 32.70
C ASP A 361 -15.35 21.39 32.31
N PRO A 362 -15.41 20.48 33.33
CA PRO A 362 -15.65 19.06 33.06
C PRO A 362 -17.04 18.72 32.49
N ALA A 363 -18.06 19.57 32.70
CA ALA A 363 -19.42 19.30 32.31
C ALA A 363 -19.64 19.57 30.78
N GLU A 364 -19.02 20.64 30.26
CA GLU A 364 -19.06 20.97 28.85
C GLU A 364 -18.17 20.10 27.97
N ARG A 365 -17.12 19.49 28.58
CA ARG A 365 -16.21 18.56 27.92
C ARG A 365 -16.79 17.18 27.63
N SER A 366 -17.81 16.75 28.38
CA SER A 366 -18.20 15.33 28.47
C SER A 366 -18.67 14.70 27.14
N PRO A 367 -19.58 15.27 26.34
CA PRO A 367 -20.03 14.65 25.08
C PRO A 367 -18.96 14.70 23.98
N VAL A 368 -18.29 15.84 23.86
CA VAL A 368 -17.23 16.11 22.87
C VAL A 368 -16.00 15.27 23.16
N ALA A 369 -15.59 15.19 24.44
CA ALA A 369 -14.45 14.40 24.85
C ALA A 369 -14.69 12.88 24.64
N ALA A 370 -15.92 12.39 24.80
CA ALA A 370 -16.25 11.00 24.54
C ALA A 370 -16.09 10.65 23.05
N GLN A 371 -16.58 11.50 22.15
CA GLN A 371 -16.49 11.30 20.70
C GLN A 371 -15.05 11.44 20.20
N ALA A 372 -14.35 12.51 20.63
CA ALA A 372 -12.95 12.72 20.27
C ALA A 372 -12.07 11.56 20.80
N ARG A 373 -12.31 11.08 22.01
CA ARG A 373 -11.61 9.92 22.59
C ARG A 373 -11.80 8.67 21.73
N GLU A 374 -13.03 8.37 21.34
CA GLU A 374 -13.31 7.23 20.48
C GLU A 374 -12.54 7.34 19.16
N GLN A 375 -12.54 8.50 18.50
CA GLN A 375 -11.80 8.73 17.27
C GLN A 375 -10.27 8.63 17.45
N VAL A 376 -9.73 9.22 18.52
CA VAL A 376 -8.30 9.10 18.84
C VAL A 376 -7.93 7.66 19.14
N GLN A 377 -8.76 6.93 19.88
CA GLN A 377 -8.54 5.51 20.14
C GLN A 377 -8.61 4.68 18.87
N GLN A 378 -9.59 4.94 18.00
CA GLN A 378 -9.70 4.29 16.68
C GLN A 378 -8.50 4.61 15.78
N LEU A 379 -8.03 5.86 15.77
CA LEU A 379 -6.85 6.26 15.02
C LEU A 379 -5.58 5.58 15.54
N ARG A 380 -5.39 5.56 16.87
CA ARG A 380 -4.27 4.87 17.52
C ARG A 380 -4.37 3.36 17.32
N ALA A 381 -5.58 2.80 17.42
CA ALA A 381 -5.84 1.40 17.12
C ALA A 381 -5.60 1.10 15.63
N ALA A 382 -6.03 1.94 14.70
CA ALA A 382 -5.74 1.77 13.28
C ALA A 382 -4.23 1.80 12.98
N ARG A 383 -3.46 2.55 13.75
CA ARG A 383 -1.99 2.54 13.69
C ARG A 383 -1.37 1.31 14.35
N ALA A 384 -2.00 0.80 15.42
CA ALA A 384 -1.55 -0.38 16.15
C ALA A 384 -2.20 -1.70 15.66
N HIS A 385 -3.39 -1.62 15.04
CA HIS A 385 -4.29 -2.74 14.77
C HIS A 385 -4.89 -2.68 13.37
N SER A 386 -4.11 -2.61 12.34
CA SER A 386 -4.63 -2.85 11.00
C SER A 386 -4.49 -4.32 10.64
N GLY A 387 -5.14 -5.17 11.40
CA GLY A 387 -5.21 -6.59 11.14
C GLY A 387 -6.40 -7.16 11.89
N GLY A 388 -7.43 -7.55 11.15
CA GLY A 388 -8.51 -8.36 11.70
C GLY A 388 -8.01 -9.72 12.12
N ILE A 389 -8.67 -10.19 13.13
CA ILE A 389 -8.71 -11.49 13.81
C ILE A 389 -7.73 -12.57 13.39
N GLN A 390 -6.77 -12.68 14.17
CA GLN A 390 -6.42 -13.77 15.11
C GLN A 390 -5.52 -13.13 16.17
N PRO A 391 -5.32 -13.69 17.37
CA PRO A 391 -4.39 -13.16 18.37
C PRO A 391 -2.91 -13.27 17.94
N LEU A 392 -2.66 -13.12 16.65
CA LEU A 392 -1.38 -13.30 15.98
C LEU A 392 -0.82 -11.91 15.68
N ALA A 393 -0.20 -11.24 16.57
CA ALA A 393 0.46 -9.96 16.37
C ALA A 393 -0.46 -8.81 15.90
N PRO A 394 -1.04 -8.07 16.84
CA PRO A 394 -1.94 -6.94 16.55
C PRO A 394 -1.28 -5.81 15.74
N ASP A 395 0.03 -5.80 15.57
CA ASP A 395 0.83 -4.83 14.82
C ASP A 395 1.40 -5.40 13.51
N SER A 396 0.88 -6.53 13.00
CA SER A 396 1.39 -7.20 11.80
C SER A 396 1.35 -6.33 10.54
N LEU A 397 0.37 -5.42 10.37
CA LEU A 397 0.39 -4.50 9.23
C LEU A 397 1.63 -3.62 9.25
N ASN A 398 1.89 -2.96 10.40
CA ASN A 398 3.06 -2.09 10.54
C ASN A 398 4.36 -2.91 10.41
N GLY A 399 4.39 -4.11 11.00
CA GLY A 399 5.51 -5.03 10.86
C GLY A 399 5.77 -5.40 9.40
N THR A 400 4.75 -5.82 8.67
CA THR A 400 4.88 -6.20 7.26
C THR A 400 5.21 -4.99 6.38
N LEU A 401 4.59 -3.83 6.61
CA LEU A 401 4.90 -2.60 5.90
C LEU A 401 6.39 -2.25 6.00
N LEU A 402 6.91 -2.24 7.24
CA LEU A 402 8.32 -1.90 7.47
C LEU A 402 9.25 -2.95 6.85
N HIS A 403 8.95 -4.25 6.99
CA HIS A 403 9.78 -5.29 6.37
C HIS A 403 9.80 -5.14 4.85
N ILE A 404 8.66 -4.95 4.17
CA ILE A 404 8.62 -4.81 2.71
C ILE A 404 9.36 -3.54 2.28
N VAL A 405 9.02 -2.39 2.85
CA VAL A 405 9.62 -1.10 2.43
C VAL A 405 11.12 -1.07 2.68
N CYS A 406 11.57 -1.58 3.83
CA CYS A 406 12.99 -1.54 4.19
C CYS A 406 13.79 -2.72 3.60
N ASN A 407 13.19 -3.89 3.31
CA ASN A 407 13.88 -5.02 2.70
C ASN A 407 14.00 -4.88 1.18
N ASP A 408 12.93 -4.43 0.49
CA ASP A 408 12.85 -4.43 -0.97
C ASP A 408 13.89 -3.51 -1.60
N THR A 409 13.99 -2.28 -1.10
CA THR A 409 14.89 -1.28 -1.66
C THR A 409 15.72 -0.60 -0.58
N PRO A 410 16.98 -0.20 -0.91
CA PRO A 410 17.82 0.49 0.05
C PRO A 410 17.28 1.89 0.35
N THR A 411 17.36 2.31 1.61
CA THR A 411 17.11 3.68 2.04
C THR A 411 18.46 4.37 2.25
N PRO A 412 18.87 5.27 1.36
CA PRO A 412 20.14 5.97 1.51
C PRO A 412 20.07 7.05 2.60
N GLY A 413 21.23 7.43 3.10
CA GLY A 413 21.37 8.53 4.06
C GLY A 413 21.70 8.08 5.48
N ASP A 414 21.61 9.01 6.39
CA ASP A 414 21.88 8.88 7.82
C ASP A 414 20.98 9.82 8.65
N ARG A 415 21.21 9.91 9.96
CA ARG A 415 20.42 10.79 10.86
C ARG A 415 20.53 12.27 10.47
N GLU A 416 21.67 12.72 9.94
CA GLU A 416 21.87 14.12 9.53
C GLU A 416 21.06 14.45 8.27
N SER A 417 21.11 13.57 7.26
CA SER A 417 20.27 13.71 6.05
C SER A 417 18.78 13.66 6.36
N LEU A 418 18.31 12.74 7.22
CA LEU A 418 16.91 12.71 7.66
C LEU A 418 16.47 14.01 8.32
N LEU A 419 17.33 14.61 9.15
CA LEU A 419 17.05 15.87 9.81
C LEU A 419 16.93 17.02 8.79
N ALA A 420 17.82 17.05 7.81
CA ALA A 420 17.82 18.05 6.72
C ALA A 420 16.59 17.88 5.82
N ASP A 421 16.30 16.65 5.39
CA ASP A 421 15.16 16.32 4.53
C ASP A 421 13.84 16.63 5.23
N SER A 422 13.69 16.27 6.51
CA SER A 422 12.52 16.62 7.32
C SER A 422 12.34 18.13 7.47
N GLN A 423 13.43 18.89 7.57
CA GLN A 423 13.37 20.36 7.62
C GLN A 423 12.85 20.91 6.28
N GLN A 424 13.36 20.42 5.16
CA GLN A 424 12.93 20.84 3.83
C GLN A 424 11.48 20.46 3.55
N GLN A 425 11.12 19.20 3.79
CA GLN A 425 9.77 18.67 3.58
C GLN A 425 8.75 19.37 4.48
N GLY A 426 9.09 19.60 5.76
CA GLY A 426 8.20 20.25 6.70
C GLY A 426 7.95 21.73 6.38
N GLN A 427 8.94 22.43 5.84
CA GLN A 427 8.77 23.82 5.38
C GLN A 427 7.89 23.90 4.12
N ALA A 428 8.05 22.94 3.19
CA ALA A 428 7.28 22.90 1.96
C ALA A 428 5.87 22.33 2.14
N TYR A 429 5.73 21.33 3.01
CA TYR A 429 4.50 20.55 3.21
C TYR A 429 4.22 20.33 4.70
N PRO A 430 3.81 21.40 5.42
CA PRO A 430 3.78 21.39 6.88
C PRO A 430 2.83 20.37 7.53
N LEU A 431 1.83 19.85 6.79
CA LEU A 431 0.87 18.92 7.36
C LEU A 431 1.55 17.66 7.91
N ILE A 432 2.36 16.97 7.08
CA ILE A 432 3.07 15.74 7.51
C ILE A 432 4.56 15.73 7.18
N GLY A 433 5.08 16.72 6.43
CA GLY A 433 6.48 16.71 5.97
C GLY A 433 7.52 16.73 7.09
N TRP A 434 7.19 17.33 8.24
CA TRP A 434 8.06 17.28 9.43
C TRP A 434 8.24 15.85 9.97
N GLY A 435 7.24 14.99 9.75
CA GLY A 435 7.22 13.59 10.21
C GLY A 435 8.17 12.66 9.44
N THR A 436 8.72 13.07 8.30
CA THR A 436 9.71 12.28 7.53
C THR A 436 11.00 12.00 8.32
N LEU A 437 11.21 12.73 9.42
CA LEU A 437 12.27 12.46 10.40
C LEU A 437 12.18 11.05 11.01
N SER A 438 10.97 10.51 11.15
CA SER A 438 10.72 9.19 11.72
C SER A 438 10.79 8.11 10.64
N ASN A 439 12.00 7.71 10.23
CA ASN A 439 12.22 6.68 9.22
C ASN A 439 13.04 5.50 9.78
N PRO A 440 12.39 4.38 10.17
CA PRO A 440 13.08 3.20 10.68
C PRO A 440 14.03 2.53 9.69
N CYS A 441 13.80 2.70 8.37
CA CYS A 441 14.60 2.04 7.35
C CYS A 441 16.06 2.50 7.29
N ILE A 442 16.39 3.69 7.83
CA ILE A 442 17.76 4.21 7.83
C ILE A 442 18.72 3.35 8.65
N SER A 443 18.20 2.71 9.72
CA SER A 443 18.98 1.82 10.62
C SER A 443 18.63 0.34 10.44
N TRP A 444 17.81 0.02 9.43
CA TRP A 444 17.33 -1.34 9.19
C TRP A 444 18.43 -2.25 8.66
N GLN A 445 18.54 -3.44 9.25
CA GLN A 445 19.45 -4.49 8.75
C GLN A 445 18.79 -5.19 7.55
N ARG A 446 18.99 -4.59 6.38
CA ARG A 446 18.42 -5.05 5.14
C ARG A 446 19.08 -6.35 4.66
N PRO A 447 18.32 -7.36 4.16
CA PRO A 447 18.92 -8.51 3.49
C PRO A 447 19.65 -8.09 2.20
N ASP A 448 20.69 -8.83 1.83
CA ASP A 448 21.42 -8.62 0.58
C ASP A 448 20.60 -9.15 -0.60
N VAL A 449 19.67 -8.33 -1.07
CA VAL A 449 18.80 -8.63 -2.20
C VAL A 449 18.69 -7.44 -3.14
N THR A 450 18.63 -7.72 -4.44
CA THR A 450 18.33 -6.72 -5.47
C THR A 450 17.14 -7.21 -6.27
N LEU A 451 16.03 -6.49 -6.19
CA LEU A 451 14.83 -6.78 -6.94
C LEU A 451 15.00 -6.39 -8.42
N LYS A 452 14.35 -7.12 -9.31
CA LYS A 452 14.26 -6.75 -10.73
C LYS A 452 13.32 -5.56 -10.87
N THR A 453 13.83 -4.40 -11.29
CA THR A 453 12.98 -3.22 -11.51
C THR A 453 11.91 -3.51 -12.58
N PRO A 454 10.63 -3.23 -12.31
CA PRO A 454 9.56 -3.37 -13.28
C PRO A 454 9.78 -2.48 -14.50
N ASN A 455 9.72 -3.08 -15.69
CA ASN A 455 9.90 -2.37 -16.97
C ASN A 455 8.86 -2.74 -18.02
N GLY A 456 7.95 -3.69 -17.74
CA GLY A 456 6.89 -4.14 -18.64
C GLY A 456 7.36 -4.98 -19.83
N GLU A 457 8.62 -5.37 -19.92
CA GLU A 457 9.14 -6.15 -21.04
C GLU A 457 8.53 -7.56 -21.09
N GLY A 458 7.91 -7.91 -22.21
CA GLY A 458 7.22 -9.19 -22.39
C GLY A 458 5.88 -9.31 -21.65
N VAL A 459 5.42 -8.24 -21.00
CA VAL A 459 4.15 -8.18 -20.27
C VAL A 459 3.03 -7.70 -21.22
N PRO A 460 1.83 -8.32 -21.19
CA PRO A 460 0.66 -7.75 -21.86
C PRO A 460 0.36 -6.33 -21.36
N PRO A 461 -0.35 -5.48 -22.13
CA PRO A 461 -0.73 -4.16 -21.68
C PRO A 461 -1.45 -4.19 -20.32
N VAL A 462 -1.08 -3.32 -19.38
CA VAL A 462 -1.72 -3.17 -18.09
C VAL A 462 -2.52 -1.86 -18.03
N LEU A 463 -3.62 -1.84 -17.27
CA LEU A 463 -4.41 -0.63 -17.03
C LEU A 463 -4.03 -0.04 -15.67
N MET A 464 -3.50 1.18 -15.68
CA MET A 464 -3.24 1.98 -14.49
C MET A 464 -4.38 2.98 -14.32
N VAL A 465 -4.95 3.07 -13.12
CA VAL A 465 -5.93 4.10 -12.73
C VAL A 465 -5.27 5.03 -11.72
N GLN A 466 -5.38 6.34 -11.92
CA GLN A 466 -4.71 7.31 -11.06
C GLN A 466 -5.52 8.57 -10.88
N ASN A 467 -5.78 8.92 -9.64
CA ASN A 467 -6.42 10.17 -9.28
C ASN A 467 -5.41 11.33 -9.30
N GLU A 468 -5.81 12.47 -9.87
CA GLU A 468 -4.92 13.61 -10.10
C GLU A 468 -4.34 14.18 -8.81
N ARG A 469 -5.12 14.18 -7.71
CA ARG A 469 -4.72 14.71 -6.40
C ARG A 469 -4.67 13.64 -5.31
N ASP A 470 -4.38 12.38 -5.69
CA ASP A 470 -4.20 11.29 -4.72
C ASP A 470 -3.15 11.69 -3.66
N PRO A 471 -3.49 11.65 -2.36
CA PRO A 471 -2.56 12.07 -1.31
C PRO A 471 -1.48 11.04 -1.01
N ALA A 472 -1.81 9.75 -1.05
CA ALA A 472 -0.93 8.68 -0.60
C ALA A 472 -0.02 8.13 -1.69
N THR A 473 -0.50 8.15 -2.95
CA THR A 473 0.25 7.78 -4.15
C THR A 473 0.16 8.90 -5.18
N PRO A 474 0.94 9.98 -5.00
CA PRO A 474 0.87 11.15 -5.85
C PRO A 474 1.11 10.82 -7.32
N ILE A 475 0.37 11.53 -8.21
CA ILE A 475 0.38 11.30 -9.66
C ILE A 475 1.78 11.35 -10.27
N GLU A 476 2.71 12.08 -9.67
CA GLU A 476 4.11 12.16 -10.12
C GLU A 476 4.80 10.79 -10.12
N GLY A 477 4.52 9.97 -9.10
CA GLY A 477 5.01 8.58 -9.03
C GLY A 477 4.36 7.70 -10.10
N ALA A 478 3.04 7.83 -10.28
CA ALA A 478 2.29 7.09 -11.29
C ALA A 478 2.74 7.42 -12.72
N LEU A 479 3.03 8.69 -13.02
CA LEU A 479 3.54 9.11 -14.33
C LEU A 479 4.91 8.51 -14.64
N ARG A 480 5.84 8.50 -13.65
CA ARG A 480 7.13 7.84 -13.82
C ARG A 480 6.98 6.33 -14.02
N ALA A 481 6.11 5.70 -13.23
CA ALA A 481 5.81 4.26 -13.39
C ALA A 481 5.22 3.94 -14.75
N ARG A 482 4.30 4.77 -15.26
CA ARG A 482 3.71 4.65 -16.60
C ARG A 482 4.77 4.77 -17.69
N ASP A 483 5.67 5.73 -17.57
CA ASP A 483 6.72 5.97 -18.57
C ASP A 483 7.81 4.89 -18.56
N GLY A 484 8.10 4.33 -17.37
CA GLY A 484 9.09 3.27 -17.18
C GLY A 484 8.58 1.86 -17.43
N PHE A 485 7.26 1.64 -17.58
CA PHE A 485 6.66 0.30 -17.76
C PHE A 485 6.04 0.15 -19.14
N ALA A 486 6.71 -0.60 -20.01
CA ALA A 486 6.27 -0.80 -21.40
C ALA A 486 4.85 -1.40 -21.45
N GLY A 487 4.02 -0.84 -22.33
CA GLY A 487 2.64 -1.31 -22.50
C GLY A 487 1.63 -0.82 -21.48
N ALA A 488 2.03 -0.06 -20.47
CA ALA A 488 1.09 0.56 -19.53
C ALA A 488 0.13 1.53 -20.25
N ARG A 489 -1.11 1.59 -19.79
CA ARG A 489 -2.14 2.55 -20.21
C ARG A 489 -2.67 3.23 -18.98
N LEU A 490 -2.56 4.55 -18.94
CA LEU A 490 -2.97 5.36 -17.79
C LEU A 490 -4.38 5.93 -18.03
N LEU A 491 -5.29 5.65 -17.09
CA LEU A 491 -6.58 6.32 -16.93
C LEU A 491 -6.43 7.33 -15.79
N THR A 492 -6.34 8.61 -16.12
CA THR A 492 -6.28 9.68 -15.11
C THR A 492 -7.69 10.10 -14.73
N VAL A 493 -7.98 10.16 -13.43
CA VAL A 493 -9.23 10.74 -12.94
C VAL A 493 -8.97 12.18 -12.57
N THR A 494 -9.44 13.10 -13.43
CA THR A 494 -9.24 14.55 -13.28
C THR A 494 -10.15 15.12 -12.20
N ASP A 495 -9.70 16.14 -11.50
CA ASP A 495 -10.43 16.74 -10.37
C ASP A 495 -10.81 15.74 -9.26
N GLU A 496 -10.08 14.64 -9.16
CA GLU A 496 -10.26 13.62 -8.13
C GLU A 496 -9.06 13.57 -7.20
N GLY A 497 -9.34 13.40 -5.90
CA GLY A 497 -8.31 13.33 -4.89
C GLY A 497 -8.49 12.20 -3.89
N ASP A 498 -9.53 11.36 -4.02
CA ASP A 498 -9.64 10.17 -3.17
C ASP A 498 -8.50 9.20 -3.47
N HIS A 499 -8.03 8.49 -2.46
CA HIS A 499 -7.06 7.42 -2.66
C HIS A 499 -7.78 6.18 -3.19
N THR A 500 -7.56 5.85 -4.46
CA THR A 500 -8.24 4.80 -5.23
C THR A 500 -9.68 5.18 -5.65
N THR A 501 -10.14 4.60 -6.77
CA THR A 501 -11.46 4.96 -7.33
C THR A 501 -12.30 3.74 -7.71
N TYR A 502 -11.72 2.69 -8.29
CA TYR A 502 -12.49 1.52 -8.72
C TYR A 502 -13.14 0.81 -7.53
N ALA A 503 -14.43 0.48 -7.67
CA ALA A 503 -15.24 -0.17 -6.63
C ALA A 503 -15.32 0.60 -5.29
N SER A 504 -15.20 1.94 -5.31
CA SER A 504 -15.36 2.80 -4.13
C SER A 504 -16.83 3.06 -3.78
N ARG A 505 -17.08 3.65 -2.60
CA ARG A 505 -18.42 4.10 -2.17
C ARG A 505 -18.87 5.40 -2.85
N THR A 506 -17.97 6.11 -3.47
CA THR A 506 -18.24 7.23 -4.38
C THR A 506 -18.09 6.73 -5.82
N PRO A 507 -19.10 6.01 -6.36
CA PRO A 507 -18.96 5.33 -7.63
C PRO A 507 -18.67 6.34 -8.74
N ASN A 508 -17.67 6.02 -9.56
CA ASN A 508 -17.35 6.73 -10.79
C ASN A 508 -17.60 5.79 -11.96
N ASP A 509 -18.74 5.93 -12.62
CA ASP A 509 -19.17 5.01 -13.68
C ASP A 509 -18.18 4.97 -14.83
N CYS A 510 -17.57 6.12 -15.20
CA CYS A 510 -16.55 6.16 -16.26
C CYS A 510 -15.34 5.27 -15.91
N VAL A 511 -14.86 5.32 -14.66
CA VAL A 511 -13.75 4.47 -14.20
C VAL A 511 -14.20 3.01 -14.11
N ASN A 512 -15.37 2.76 -13.52
CA ASN A 512 -15.90 1.41 -13.34
C ASN A 512 -16.08 0.72 -14.69
N ASP A 513 -16.67 1.41 -15.68
CA ASP A 513 -16.87 0.87 -17.04
C ASP A 513 -15.52 0.59 -17.71
N ALA A 514 -14.58 1.53 -17.68
CA ALA A 514 -13.26 1.35 -18.29
C ALA A 514 -12.49 0.17 -17.69
N VAL A 515 -12.53 0.00 -16.37
CA VAL A 515 -11.89 -1.11 -15.66
C VAL A 515 -12.58 -2.43 -16.00
N GLU A 516 -13.92 -2.45 -16.02
CA GLU A 516 -14.68 -3.68 -16.32
C GLU A 516 -14.63 -4.06 -17.80
N ASP A 517 -14.60 -3.10 -18.73
CA ASP A 517 -14.33 -3.36 -20.16
C ASP A 517 -12.95 -4.02 -20.35
N TYR A 518 -11.96 -3.57 -19.58
CA TYR A 518 -10.64 -4.19 -19.63
C TYR A 518 -10.62 -5.56 -18.94
N LEU A 519 -11.12 -5.67 -17.68
CA LEU A 519 -11.06 -6.93 -16.92
C LEU A 519 -11.97 -8.03 -17.46
N VAL A 520 -13.16 -7.68 -17.98
CA VAL A 520 -14.18 -8.64 -18.40
C VAL A 520 -14.11 -8.88 -19.91
N ASP A 521 -14.08 -7.80 -20.72
CA ASP A 521 -14.17 -7.94 -22.17
C ASP A 521 -12.78 -7.90 -22.86
N GLY A 522 -11.72 -7.57 -22.12
CA GLY A 522 -10.36 -7.51 -22.64
C GLY A 522 -10.10 -6.31 -23.53
N VAL A 523 -10.90 -5.26 -23.42
CA VAL A 523 -10.74 -4.03 -24.20
C VAL A 523 -9.54 -3.25 -23.66
N VAL A 524 -8.42 -3.33 -24.36
CA VAL A 524 -7.21 -2.57 -24.03
C VAL A 524 -7.34 -1.15 -24.58
N PRO A 525 -7.24 -0.10 -23.74
CA PRO A 525 -7.24 1.26 -24.24
C PRO A 525 -6.10 1.49 -25.26
N ALA A 526 -6.42 2.09 -26.42
CA ALA A 526 -5.42 2.34 -27.46
C ALA A 526 -4.33 3.34 -27.02
N ARG A 527 -4.66 4.23 -26.10
CA ARG A 527 -3.79 5.27 -25.52
C ARG A 527 -4.25 5.60 -24.10
N ASP A 528 -3.49 6.43 -23.40
CA ASP A 528 -3.91 7.01 -22.14
C ASP A 528 -5.21 7.81 -22.31
N SER A 529 -6.03 7.82 -21.27
CA SER A 529 -7.37 8.40 -21.27
C SER A 529 -7.65 9.09 -19.94
N SER A 530 -8.79 9.76 -19.83
CA SER A 530 -9.21 10.39 -18.59
C SER A 530 -10.70 10.23 -18.34
N CYS A 531 -11.06 10.20 -17.06
CA CYS A 531 -12.43 10.31 -16.55
C CYS A 531 -12.55 11.55 -15.67
N PRO A 532 -13.68 12.23 -15.62
CA PRO A 532 -13.91 13.28 -14.64
C PRO A 532 -14.09 12.66 -13.25
N GLY A 533 -13.59 13.35 -12.22
CA GLY A 533 -13.81 12.96 -10.83
C GLY A 533 -15.26 13.20 -10.38
N VAL A 534 -15.62 12.59 -9.27
CA VAL A 534 -16.92 12.81 -8.62
C VAL A 534 -16.79 14.03 -7.70
N PRO A 535 -17.68 15.03 -7.80
CA PRO A 535 -17.62 16.21 -6.94
C PRO A 535 -17.62 15.88 -5.44
N ILE A 536 -16.95 16.71 -4.65
CA ILE A 536 -16.99 16.60 -3.19
C ILE A 536 -18.43 16.93 -2.73
N PRO A 537 -19.10 16.04 -1.97
CA PRO A 537 -20.48 16.28 -1.56
C PRO A 537 -20.60 17.46 -0.59
N PRO A 538 -21.68 18.22 -0.62
CA PRO A 538 -21.98 19.20 0.41
C PRO A 538 -22.16 18.49 1.77
N PRO A 539 -21.91 19.18 2.89
CA PRO A 539 -22.15 18.60 4.20
C PRO A 539 -23.65 18.28 4.36
N ALA A 540 -23.93 17.05 4.80
CA ALA A 540 -25.30 16.65 5.18
C ALA A 540 -25.70 17.41 6.47
N PRO A 541 -27.00 17.59 6.73
CA PRO A 541 -27.45 18.08 8.04
C PRO A 541 -26.86 17.22 9.16
N PRO A 542 -26.51 17.82 10.32
CA PRO A 542 -25.94 17.07 11.42
C PRO A 542 -26.79 15.83 11.74
N SER A 543 -26.31 14.67 11.39
CA SER A 543 -26.94 13.42 11.78
C SER A 543 -26.43 13.07 13.17
N ILE A 544 -27.34 12.87 14.12
CA ILE A 544 -27.03 12.39 15.49
C ILE A 544 -26.59 10.90 15.43
N LEU A 545 -26.10 10.44 14.30
CA LEU A 545 -25.58 9.08 14.16
C LEU A 545 -24.15 9.03 14.74
N PRO A 546 -23.89 8.12 15.66
CA PRO A 546 -22.55 7.93 16.17
C PRO A 546 -21.61 7.58 15.00
N LEU A 547 -20.44 8.23 14.96
CA LEU A 547 -19.35 7.94 14.02
C LEU A 547 -18.85 6.46 14.11
N SER A 548 -19.45 5.68 14.99
CA SER A 548 -19.05 4.34 15.39
C SER A 548 -19.20 3.23 14.35
N ALA A 549 -19.90 3.45 13.23
CA ALA A 549 -20.14 2.34 12.30
C ALA A 549 -20.03 2.66 10.81
N GLY A 550 -19.73 3.88 10.39
CA GLY A 550 -19.81 4.18 8.96
C GLY A 550 -19.03 5.38 8.45
N GLY A 551 -18.38 6.14 9.31
CA GLY A 551 -17.96 7.51 8.99
C GLY A 551 -16.66 7.66 8.22
N VAL A 552 -15.81 6.65 8.11
CA VAL A 552 -14.46 6.83 7.54
C VAL A 552 -14.17 5.92 6.34
N ALA A 553 -15.04 4.98 6.01
CA ALA A 553 -14.78 4.00 4.96
C ALA A 553 -15.31 4.49 3.59
N GLY A 554 -14.57 5.34 2.92
CA GLY A 554 -14.91 5.84 1.57
C GLY A 554 -14.09 5.21 0.45
N THR A 555 -12.82 4.96 0.69
CA THR A 555 -11.95 4.31 -0.30
C THR A 555 -12.05 2.79 -0.24
N PRO A 556 -11.71 2.06 -1.32
CA PRO A 556 -11.61 0.61 -1.30
C PRO A 556 -10.79 0.05 -0.13
N GLN A 557 -9.64 0.66 0.21
CA GLN A 557 -8.81 0.21 1.34
C GLN A 557 -9.54 0.36 2.68
N GLN A 558 -10.21 1.47 2.90
CA GLN A 558 -10.98 1.71 4.12
C GLN A 558 -12.17 0.74 4.22
N LEU A 559 -12.83 0.46 3.08
CA LEU A 559 -13.91 -0.52 2.99
C LEU A 559 -13.38 -1.94 3.26
N ILE A 560 -12.24 -2.30 2.68
CA ILE A 560 -11.60 -3.59 2.90
C ILE A 560 -11.22 -3.75 4.38
N ALA A 561 -10.63 -2.73 4.98
CA ALA A 561 -10.30 -2.75 6.41
C ALA A 561 -11.55 -2.87 7.30
N ALA A 562 -12.66 -2.21 6.92
CA ALA A 562 -13.94 -2.35 7.62
C ALA A 562 -14.54 -3.75 7.44
N LEU A 563 -14.54 -4.29 6.23
CA LEU A 563 -15.00 -5.65 5.93
C LEU A 563 -14.17 -6.70 6.66
N THR A 564 -12.85 -6.52 6.71
CA THR A 564 -11.94 -7.39 7.44
C THR A 564 -12.31 -7.41 8.93
N ARG A 565 -12.49 -6.25 9.56
CA ARG A 565 -12.92 -6.16 10.97
C ARG A 565 -14.26 -6.86 11.20
N LEU A 566 -15.27 -6.60 10.34
CA LEU A 566 -16.58 -7.23 10.46
C LEU A 566 -16.50 -8.75 10.29
N ALA A 567 -15.74 -9.21 9.29
CA ALA A 567 -15.55 -10.62 9.00
C ALA A 567 -14.88 -11.37 10.14
N ASP A 568 -14.05 -10.67 10.86
CA ASP A 568 -13.24 -11.18 11.94
C ASP A 568 -13.92 -11.07 13.34
N GLY A 569 -15.15 -10.58 13.45
CA GLY A 569 -15.96 -10.54 14.67
C GLY A 569 -15.71 -9.31 15.56
N GLY A 570 -15.07 -8.27 14.98
CA GLY A 570 -14.96 -6.88 15.41
C GLY A 570 -14.53 -6.55 16.80
#